data_93c3ecf7457de782d14b2d93f45f7e8d
#
_entry.id   93c3ecf7457de782d14b2d93f45f7e8d
#
_cell.length_a   1.000
_cell.length_b   1.000
_cell.length_c   1.000
_cell.angle_alpha   90.00
_cell.angle_beta   90.00
_cell.angle_gamma   90.00
#
_symmetry.space_group_name_H-M   'P 1'
#
loop_
_entity.id
_entity.type
_entity.pdbx_description
1 polymer ?
#
loop_
_entity_poly.entity_id
_entity_poly.type
_entity_poly.pdbx_seq_one_letter_code
_entity_poly.pdbx_strand_id
1 'polypeptide(L)'
;MSVLQPTSHGAVTDSVRPPEFSRAEHARVLATTAAGSVVVGYAAVAALLALVSSTAAHASFSTTGVLAAAAPGWLVAHHIPVRFDGGQLGVLPLLPTALVMLLVSRAAAGAADRLGLFEPLQARSVVFTISGAHAVVGGLIAFLMGEAGPVRATPAVAFFGCAAVSGVAAVAGVAQRCGLVEVLFDRVDPVARRGLRAGALALFALAAAGALLLAVGLATSWPTTSALFDQGGGTVGSGLGIWLLCLGYLPNAVVGAMSLTTGAGFSLGAVVVSPTAFSGGPVPAIPLLAALPEQQLGLLPAVFALPGAIGVLVGLALRTAAKSPATRVRAVLVAAMTAGVGMLVLAAVAGGNLGSGAFTPVTVPAGLAAVLTLAWIGLPGALVAWLAGPRPAAPPAPVQPPVVVAAEADEDDEDDEDDEVEYEEDAEELEEVAEEEEDDFDEPDGEPDSEPAAPEDDEARDDPPLADKPD
;
A
#
# COMPACT_ATOMS: atom_id res chain seq x y z
N MET A 1 32.90 64.12 30.15
CA MET A 1 31.65 63.64 29.52
C MET A 1 32.06 63.01 28.19
N SER A 2 32.21 61.69 28.18
CA SER A 2 32.60 60.94 26.99
C SER A 2 31.36 60.18 26.52
N VAL A 3 30.88 60.48 25.33
CA VAL A 3 29.71 59.90 24.71
C VAL A 3 30.09 58.59 24.01
N LEU A 4 29.64 57.45 24.53
CA LEU A 4 29.79 56.17 23.92
C LEU A 4 28.80 56.07 22.75
N GLN A 5 29.30 55.97 21.52
CA GLN A 5 28.52 55.60 20.34
C GLN A 5 28.27 54.10 20.35
N PRO A 6 27.03 53.63 20.10
CA PRO A 6 26.78 52.22 19.91
C PRO A 6 27.22 51.78 18.50
N THR A 7 28.20 50.91 18.44
CA THR A 7 28.60 50.21 17.22
C THR A 7 27.46 49.27 16.80
N SER A 8 26.78 49.61 15.71
CA SER A 8 25.82 48.71 15.04
C SER A 8 26.59 47.53 14.43
N HIS A 9 26.55 46.40 15.10
CA HIS A 9 26.88 45.12 14.47
C HIS A 9 25.73 44.78 13.51
N GLY A 10 25.94 45.13 12.25
CA GLY A 10 25.17 44.56 11.16
C GLY A 10 25.43 43.04 11.12
N ALA A 11 24.54 42.27 11.73
CA ALA A 11 24.47 40.84 11.46
C ALA A 11 24.05 40.66 9.99
N VAL A 12 25.05 40.47 9.13
CA VAL A 12 24.81 39.88 7.80
C VAL A 12 24.38 38.44 8.06
N THR A 13 23.07 38.24 8.19
CA THR A 13 22.50 36.93 8.00
C THR A 13 22.67 36.62 6.51
N ASP A 14 23.82 36.03 6.16
CA ASP A 14 23.95 35.29 4.93
C ASP A 14 22.86 34.22 4.97
N SER A 15 21.70 34.55 4.40
CA SER A 15 20.68 33.55 4.06
C SER A 15 21.38 32.63 3.07
N VAL A 16 21.81 31.45 3.55
CA VAL A 16 22.30 30.35 2.73
C VAL A 16 21.11 29.99 1.82
N ARG A 17 21.07 30.61 0.64
CA ARG A 17 20.15 30.16 -0.41
C ARG A 17 20.47 28.70 -0.70
N PRO A 18 19.48 27.81 -0.66
CA PRO A 18 19.72 26.45 -1.11
C PRO A 18 20.36 26.50 -2.50
N PRO A 19 21.32 25.62 -2.82
CA PRO A 19 21.99 25.62 -4.10
C PRO A 19 20.93 25.56 -5.21
N GLU A 20 20.80 26.62 -6.00
CA GLU A 20 19.94 26.63 -7.19
C GLU A 20 20.59 25.70 -8.21
N PHE A 21 20.03 24.48 -8.35
CA PHE A 21 20.45 23.57 -9.41
C PHE A 21 20.33 24.25 -10.76
N SER A 22 21.41 24.22 -11.54
CA SER A 22 21.36 24.70 -12.92
C SER A 22 20.33 23.86 -13.70
N ARG A 23 19.71 24.43 -14.73
CA ARG A 23 18.77 23.71 -15.60
C ARG A 23 19.38 22.43 -16.19
N ALA A 24 20.69 22.44 -16.45
CA ALA A 24 21.42 21.30 -16.99
C ALA A 24 21.57 20.18 -15.93
N GLU A 25 21.86 20.51 -14.69
CA GLU A 25 21.93 19.54 -13.59
C GLU A 25 20.55 18.92 -13.31
N HIS A 26 19.50 19.74 -13.28
CA HIS A 26 18.13 19.27 -13.13
C HIS A 26 17.77 18.27 -14.25
N ALA A 27 18.00 18.63 -15.51
CA ALA A 27 17.75 17.75 -16.66
C ALA A 27 18.59 16.47 -16.59
N ARG A 28 19.84 16.54 -16.13
CA ARG A 28 20.70 15.36 -15.96
C ARG A 28 20.17 14.40 -14.91
N VAL A 29 19.74 14.91 -13.75
CA VAL A 29 19.15 14.06 -12.69
C VAL A 29 17.89 13.37 -13.20
N LEU A 30 17.00 14.09 -13.87
CA LEU A 30 15.78 13.52 -14.46
C LEU A 30 16.09 12.44 -15.49
N ALA A 31 16.98 12.73 -16.45
CA ALA A 31 17.35 11.79 -17.50
C ALA A 31 18.02 10.53 -16.95
N THR A 32 18.96 10.68 -16.00
CA THR A 32 19.65 9.53 -15.38
C THR A 32 18.69 8.67 -14.54
N THR A 33 17.73 9.29 -13.85
CA THR A 33 16.72 8.56 -13.06
C THR A 33 15.78 7.78 -13.97
N ALA A 34 15.26 8.41 -15.03
CA ALA A 34 14.36 7.77 -15.97
C ALA A 34 15.06 6.64 -16.74
N ALA A 35 16.25 6.89 -17.30
CA ALA A 35 17.04 5.87 -17.99
C ALA A 35 17.44 4.73 -17.04
N GLY A 36 17.86 5.07 -15.82
CA GLY A 36 18.26 4.09 -14.80
C GLY A 36 17.11 3.14 -14.43
N SER A 37 15.90 3.64 -14.21
CA SER A 37 14.74 2.80 -13.88
C SER A 37 14.37 1.85 -15.04
N VAL A 38 14.42 2.32 -16.29
CA VAL A 38 14.19 1.48 -17.48
C VAL A 38 15.26 0.40 -17.61
N VAL A 39 16.54 0.79 -17.55
CA VAL A 39 17.67 -0.14 -17.71
C VAL A 39 17.70 -1.19 -16.62
N VAL A 40 17.53 -0.78 -15.35
CA VAL A 40 17.49 -1.72 -14.21
C VAL A 40 16.31 -2.69 -14.34
N GLY A 41 15.13 -2.19 -14.69
CA GLY A 41 13.95 -3.04 -14.90
C GLY A 41 14.14 -4.04 -16.04
N TYR A 42 14.70 -3.61 -17.18
CA TYR A 42 14.99 -4.49 -18.31
C TYR A 42 16.08 -5.53 -17.96
N ALA A 43 17.17 -5.09 -17.33
CA ALA A 43 18.26 -5.96 -16.90
C ALA A 43 17.79 -7.01 -15.89
N ALA A 44 16.89 -6.66 -14.97
CA ALA A 44 16.31 -7.61 -14.01
C ALA A 44 15.51 -8.71 -14.72
N VAL A 45 14.68 -8.35 -15.71
CA VAL A 45 13.95 -9.33 -16.53
C VAL A 45 14.91 -10.21 -17.34
N ALA A 46 15.92 -9.62 -17.98
CA ALA A 46 16.92 -10.37 -18.74
C ALA A 46 17.72 -11.33 -17.83
N ALA A 47 18.13 -10.89 -16.64
CA ALA A 47 18.83 -11.72 -15.67
C ALA A 47 17.96 -12.90 -15.19
N LEU A 48 16.68 -12.67 -14.93
CA LEU A 48 15.74 -13.72 -14.55
C LEU A 48 15.58 -14.76 -15.67
N LEU A 49 15.40 -14.30 -16.92
CA LEU A 49 15.31 -15.20 -18.07
C LEU A 49 16.61 -15.95 -18.33
N ALA A 50 17.76 -15.29 -18.16
CA ALA A 50 19.07 -15.95 -18.26
C ALA A 50 19.22 -17.06 -17.21
N LEU A 51 18.85 -16.77 -15.96
CA LEU A 51 18.89 -17.75 -14.88
C LEU A 51 18.02 -18.98 -15.20
N VAL A 52 16.76 -18.75 -15.61
CA VAL A 52 15.84 -19.85 -15.93
C VAL A 52 16.32 -20.64 -17.16
N SER A 53 16.69 -19.95 -18.25
CA SER A 53 17.13 -20.63 -19.50
C SER A 53 18.47 -21.36 -19.37
N SER A 54 19.38 -20.89 -18.50
CA SER A 54 20.67 -21.56 -18.26
C SER A 54 20.57 -22.81 -17.39
N THR A 55 19.47 -22.89 -16.58
CA THR A 55 19.30 -23.98 -15.63
C THR A 55 18.25 -25.01 -16.06
N ALA A 56 17.34 -24.66 -16.99
CA ALA A 56 16.29 -25.55 -17.48
C ALA A 56 16.85 -26.62 -18.43
N ALA A 57 16.49 -27.90 -18.21
CA ALA A 57 17.09 -29.08 -18.87
C ALA A 57 16.90 -29.09 -20.41
N HIS A 58 15.87 -28.49 -20.93
CA HIS A 58 15.53 -28.51 -22.37
C HIS A 58 15.56 -27.11 -23.01
N ALA A 59 16.11 -26.10 -22.32
CA ALA A 59 16.25 -24.75 -22.85
C ALA A 59 17.65 -24.60 -23.49
N SER A 60 17.71 -24.05 -24.70
CA SER A 60 18.97 -23.62 -25.30
C SER A 60 19.27 -22.20 -24.81
N PHE A 61 20.34 -22.05 -24.03
CA PHE A 61 20.79 -20.72 -23.62
C PHE A 61 21.40 -19.98 -24.81
N SER A 62 20.92 -18.78 -25.05
CA SER A 62 21.49 -17.85 -26.03
C SER A 62 21.36 -16.43 -25.48
N THR A 63 22.48 -15.72 -25.38
CA THR A 63 22.48 -14.33 -24.88
C THR A 63 21.57 -13.41 -25.72
N THR A 64 21.61 -13.55 -27.03
CA THR A 64 20.75 -12.79 -27.94
C THR A 64 19.28 -13.17 -27.79
N GLY A 65 18.98 -14.47 -27.60
CA GLY A 65 17.63 -14.97 -27.34
C GLY A 65 17.07 -14.45 -26.00
N VAL A 66 17.88 -14.45 -24.96
CA VAL A 66 17.51 -13.92 -23.64
C VAL A 66 17.21 -12.41 -23.71
N LEU A 67 18.08 -11.63 -24.37
CA LEU A 67 17.86 -10.21 -24.55
C LEU A 67 16.60 -9.92 -25.39
N ALA A 68 16.38 -10.69 -26.45
CA ALA A 68 15.16 -10.55 -27.27
C ALA A 68 13.89 -10.91 -26.47
N ALA A 69 13.92 -11.98 -25.66
CA ALA A 69 12.80 -12.41 -24.82
C ALA A 69 12.56 -11.45 -23.62
N ALA A 70 13.58 -10.71 -23.20
CA ALA A 70 13.42 -9.70 -22.16
C ALA A 70 12.50 -8.56 -22.57
N ALA A 71 12.38 -8.25 -23.87
CA ALA A 71 11.52 -7.18 -24.37
C ALA A 71 10.03 -7.43 -24.10
N PRO A 72 9.40 -8.54 -24.54
CA PRO A 72 8.03 -8.86 -24.15
C PRO A 72 7.90 -9.10 -22.63
N GLY A 73 8.90 -9.69 -21.97
CA GLY A 73 8.92 -9.87 -20.53
C GLY A 73 8.86 -8.54 -19.76
N TRP A 74 9.54 -7.51 -20.24
CA TRP A 74 9.50 -6.17 -19.66
C TRP A 74 8.11 -5.51 -19.84
N LEU A 75 7.44 -5.72 -20.98
CA LEU A 75 6.07 -5.27 -21.21
C LEU A 75 5.09 -5.98 -20.25
N VAL A 76 5.23 -7.30 -20.08
CA VAL A 76 4.44 -8.09 -19.12
C VAL A 76 4.64 -7.58 -17.68
N ALA A 77 5.86 -7.22 -17.30
CA ALA A 77 6.14 -6.62 -16.00
C ALA A 77 5.48 -5.24 -15.81
N HIS A 78 5.18 -4.52 -16.91
CA HIS A 78 4.36 -3.30 -16.90
C HIS A 78 2.86 -3.56 -17.10
N HIS A 79 2.42 -4.80 -16.93
CA HIS A 79 1.02 -5.21 -17.06
C HIS A 79 0.44 -4.97 -18.46
N ILE A 80 1.27 -5.13 -19.50
CA ILE A 80 0.85 -5.00 -20.90
C ILE A 80 0.53 -6.38 -21.45
N PRO A 81 -0.72 -6.62 -21.92
CA PRO A 81 -1.10 -7.89 -22.51
C PRO A 81 -0.33 -8.16 -23.81
N VAL A 82 0.13 -9.39 -23.97
CA VAL A 82 0.86 -9.85 -25.16
C VAL A 82 0.06 -10.90 -25.91
N ARG A 83 0.25 -10.97 -27.21
CA ARG A 83 -0.37 -11.95 -28.11
C ARG A 83 0.69 -12.89 -28.65
N PHE A 84 0.35 -14.13 -28.82
CA PHE A 84 1.11 -15.18 -29.48
C PHE A 84 0.17 -16.05 -30.31
N ASP A 85 0.69 -16.98 -31.09
CA ASP A 85 -0.16 -17.79 -31.99
C ASP A 85 -1.23 -18.62 -31.28
N GLY A 86 -1.00 -18.94 -29.99
CA GLY A 86 -1.98 -19.60 -29.12
C GLY A 86 -3.02 -18.69 -28.47
N GLY A 87 -3.08 -17.38 -28.82
CA GLY A 87 -4.05 -16.43 -28.28
C GLY A 87 -3.43 -15.26 -27.50
N GLN A 88 -4.19 -14.62 -26.64
CA GLN A 88 -3.76 -13.48 -25.85
C GLN A 88 -3.46 -13.89 -24.41
N LEU A 89 -2.30 -13.47 -23.88
CA LEU A 89 -1.99 -13.52 -22.47
C LEU A 89 -2.34 -12.17 -21.83
N GLY A 90 -3.46 -12.13 -21.15
CA GLY A 90 -3.98 -10.94 -20.48
C GLY A 90 -3.98 -11.09 -18.96
N VAL A 91 -4.04 -12.33 -18.44
CA VAL A 91 -3.82 -12.61 -17.02
C VAL A 91 -2.31 -12.57 -16.74
N LEU A 92 -1.83 -11.44 -16.25
CA LEU A 92 -0.42 -11.19 -16.07
C LEU A 92 -0.01 -11.34 -14.60
N PRO A 93 1.23 -11.79 -14.31
CA PRO A 93 1.68 -11.94 -12.93
C PRO A 93 1.83 -10.58 -12.27
N LEU A 94 1.16 -10.37 -11.15
CA LEU A 94 1.13 -9.08 -10.44
C LEU A 94 2.42 -8.80 -9.65
N LEU A 95 3.19 -9.83 -9.28
CA LEU A 95 4.43 -9.59 -8.53
C LEU A 95 5.48 -8.82 -9.34
N PRO A 96 5.80 -9.16 -10.61
CA PRO A 96 6.68 -8.34 -11.44
C PRO A 96 6.19 -6.90 -11.57
N THR A 97 4.88 -6.68 -11.74
CA THR A 97 4.30 -5.34 -11.82
C THR A 97 4.50 -4.56 -10.51
N ALA A 98 4.28 -5.18 -9.37
CA ALA A 98 4.52 -4.58 -8.07
C ALA A 98 6.02 -4.23 -7.86
N LEU A 99 6.93 -5.08 -8.32
CA LEU A 99 8.38 -4.83 -8.26
C LEU A 99 8.80 -3.66 -9.17
N VAL A 100 8.25 -3.56 -10.39
CA VAL A 100 8.45 -2.40 -11.27
C VAL A 100 7.91 -1.12 -10.62
N MET A 101 6.71 -1.17 -10.05
CA MET A 101 6.15 -0.01 -9.35
C MET A 101 7.01 0.40 -8.15
N LEU A 102 7.55 -0.57 -7.39
CA LEU A 102 8.46 -0.29 -6.28
C LEU A 102 9.77 0.34 -6.76
N LEU A 103 10.38 -0.20 -7.84
CA LEU A 103 11.59 0.33 -8.45
C LEU A 103 11.39 1.79 -8.88
N VAL A 104 10.33 2.06 -9.64
CA VAL A 104 10.01 3.38 -10.16
C VAL A 104 9.69 4.36 -9.02
N SER A 105 8.92 3.94 -8.02
CA SER A 105 8.59 4.79 -6.88
C SER A 105 9.83 5.18 -6.07
N ARG A 106 10.77 4.23 -5.85
CA ARG A 106 12.06 4.51 -5.18
C ARG A 106 12.96 5.43 -6.02
N ALA A 107 12.99 5.23 -7.34
CA ALA A 107 13.72 6.09 -8.24
C ALA A 107 13.17 7.53 -8.25
N ALA A 108 11.84 7.67 -8.29
CA ALA A 108 11.17 8.97 -8.25
C ALA A 108 11.39 9.70 -6.91
N ALA A 109 11.27 8.99 -5.78
CA ALA A 109 11.57 9.53 -4.46
C ALA A 109 13.03 10.01 -4.36
N GLY A 110 13.99 9.19 -4.83
CA GLY A 110 15.40 9.57 -4.84
C GLY A 110 15.73 10.74 -5.77
N ALA A 111 14.98 10.92 -6.87
CA ALA A 111 15.12 12.09 -7.73
C ALA A 111 14.58 13.36 -7.04
N ALA A 112 13.43 13.26 -6.37
CA ALA A 112 12.86 14.37 -5.60
C ALA A 112 13.81 14.82 -4.49
N ASP A 113 14.41 13.89 -3.75
CA ASP A 113 15.39 14.17 -2.70
C ASP A 113 16.63 14.89 -3.26
N ARG A 114 17.19 14.38 -4.37
CA ARG A 114 18.39 14.97 -5.00
C ARG A 114 18.15 16.37 -5.56
N LEU A 115 16.93 16.64 -6.01
CA LEU A 115 16.55 17.94 -6.57
C LEU A 115 16.00 18.90 -5.52
N GLY A 116 15.85 18.46 -4.25
CA GLY A 116 15.29 19.28 -3.17
C GLY A 116 13.85 19.71 -3.46
N LEU A 117 13.03 18.81 -4.02
CA LEU A 117 11.66 19.11 -4.37
C LEU A 117 10.73 18.83 -3.17
N PHE A 118 10.30 19.90 -2.51
CA PHE A 118 9.42 19.81 -1.33
C PHE A 118 7.95 20.13 -1.64
N GLU A 119 7.67 20.64 -2.83
CA GLU A 119 6.32 21.00 -3.26
C GLU A 119 5.77 20.03 -4.31
N PRO A 120 4.49 19.62 -4.24
CA PRO A 120 3.90 18.68 -5.19
C PRO A 120 3.96 19.14 -6.65
N LEU A 121 3.81 20.45 -6.91
CA LEU A 121 3.85 20.99 -8.26
C LEU A 121 5.25 20.95 -8.89
N GLN A 122 6.29 21.05 -8.10
CA GLN A 122 7.69 20.95 -8.56
C GLN A 122 8.02 19.51 -8.96
N ALA A 123 7.46 18.52 -8.25
CA ALA A 123 7.68 17.10 -8.50
C ALA A 123 7.06 16.58 -9.81
N ARG A 124 6.18 17.36 -10.47
CA ARG A 124 5.57 16.97 -11.75
C ARG A 124 6.59 16.65 -12.84
N SER A 125 7.73 17.35 -12.85
CA SER A 125 8.81 17.10 -13.83
C SER A 125 9.38 15.68 -13.69
N VAL A 126 9.53 15.17 -12.46
CA VAL A 126 9.98 13.80 -12.16
C VAL A 126 8.96 12.80 -12.69
N VAL A 127 7.67 13.00 -12.37
CA VAL A 127 6.58 12.11 -12.80
C VAL A 127 6.49 12.04 -14.31
N PHE A 128 6.42 13.18 -14.99
CA PHE A 128 6.28 13.21 -16.46
C PHE A 128 7.52 12.66 -17.18
N THR A 129 8.73 12.91 -16.67
CA THR A 129 9.95 12.40 -17.31
C THR A 129 10.04 10.88 -17.19
N ILE A 130 9.79 10.32 -16.00
CA ILE A 130 9.83 8.86 -15.78
C ILE A 130 8.69 8.19 -16.58
N SER A 131 7.47 8.68 -16.44
CA SER A 131 6.31 8.14 -17.13
C SER A 131 6.48 8.21 -18.66
N GLY A 132 6.96 9.34 -19.19
CA GLY A 132 7.23 9.52 -20.61
C GLY A 132 8.34 8.60 -21.13
N ALA A 133 9.41 8.40 -20.39
CA ALA A 133 10.48 7.49 -20.76
C ALA A 133 9.99 6.04 -20.86
N HIS A 134 9.22 5.57 -19.87
CA HIS A 134 8.64 4.23 -19.89
C HIS A 134 7.60 4.07 -21.03
N ALA A 135 6.81 5.11 -21.30
CA ALA A 135 5.86 5.14 -22.40
C ALA A 135 6.55 4.97 -23.75
N VAL A 136 7.58 5.79 -24.00
CA VAL A 136 8.33 5.77 -25.27
C VAL A 136 9.02 4.42 -25.45
N VAL A 137 9.69 3.91 -24.41
CA VAL A 137 10.38 2.61 -24.49
C VAL A 137 9.36 1.47 -24.67
N GLY A 138 8.24 1.46 -23.95
CA GLY A 138 7.20 0.45 -24.10
C GLY A 138 6.56 0.46 -25.49
N GLY A 139 6.23 1.65 -25.99
CA GLY A 139 5.70 1.81 -27.34
C GLY A 139 6.70 1.38 -28.43
N LEU A 140 7.97 1.74 -28.27
CA LEU A 140 9.05 1.35 -29.18
C LEU A 140 9.29 -0.17 -29.18
N ILE A 141 9.37 -0.80 -28.01
CA ILE A 141 9.49 -2.26 -27.89
C ILE A 141 8.34 -2.94 -28.64
N ALA A 142 7.09 -2.54 -28.38
CA ALA A 142 5.93 -3.13 -29.03
C ALA A 142 5.94 -2.90 -30.55
N PHE A 143 6.38 -1.73 -31.02
CA PHE A 143 6.54 -1.41 -32.45
C PHE A 143 7.62 -2.27 -33.11
N LEU A 144 8.79 -2.43 -32.48
CA LEU A 144 9.89 -3.22 -33.01
C LEU A 144 9.61 -4.73 -33.02
N MET A 145 8.76 -5.23 -32.09
CA MET A 145 8.30 -6.63 -32.11
C MET A 145 7.50 -6.95 -33.38
N GLY A 146 6.82 -5.96 -33.96
CA GLY A 146 6.10 -6.07 -35.23
C GLY A 146 4.92 -7.03 -35.20
N GLU A 147 4.24 -7.15 -36.33
CA GLU A 147 3.06 -8.06 -36.46
C GLU A 147 3.46 -9.50 -36.86
N ALA A 148 4.67 -9.70 -37.40
CA ALA A 148 5.15 -11.00 -37.88
C ALA A 148 5.94 -11.80 -36.83
N GLY A 149 6.21 -11.19 -35.66
CA GLY A 149 6.93 -11.84 -34.57
C GLY A 149 6.10 -12.90 -33.85
N PRO A 150 6.76 -13.86 -33.17
CA PRO A 150 6.07 -14.91 -32.39
C PRO A 150 5.30 -14.35 -31.18
N VAL A 151 5.72 -13.20 -30.68
CA VAL A 151 5.04 -12.46 -29.61
C VAL A 151 4.80 -11.03 -30.07
N ARG A 152 3.60 -10.54 -29.86
CA ARG A 152 3.12 -9.24 -30.36
C ARG A 152 2.49 -8.44 -29.23
N ALA A 153 2.62 -7.14 -29.26
CA ALA A 153 1.93 -6.21 -28.38
C ALA A 153 1.43 -5.01 -29.18
N THR A 154 0.29 -4.43 -28.81
CA THR A 154 -0.24 -3.25 -29.47
C THR A 154 0.56 -2.00 -29.01
N PRO A 155 1.25 -1.26 -29.93
CA PRO A 155 2.13 -0.15 -29.53
C PRO A 155 1.44 0.93 -28.71
N ALA A 156 0.19 1.29 -29.05
CA ALA A 156 -0.57 2.27 -28.28
C ALA A 156 -0.89 1.77 -26.86
N VAL A 157 -1.28 0.49 -26.71
CA VAL A 157 -1.55 -0.11 -25.39
C VAL A 157 -0.27 -0.15 -24.56
N ALA A 158 0.86 -0.50 -25.17
CA ALA A 158 2.17 -0.51 -24.50
C ALA A 158 2.59 0.90 -24.08
N PHE A 159 2.43 1.90 -24.95
CA PHE A 159 2.74 3.29 -24.65
C PHE A 159 1.94 3.81 -23.45
N PHE A 160 0.61 3.78 -23.52
CA PHE A 160 -0.24 4.32 -22.46
C PHE A 160 -0.22 3.47 -21.18
N GLY A 161 -0.11 2.15 -21.29
CA GLY A 161 -0.04 1.26 -20.13
C GLY A 161 1.27 1.42 -19.36
N CYS A 162 2.42 1.47 -20.06
CA CYS A 162 3.70 1.76 -19.41
C CYS A 162 3.71 3.15 -18.77
N ALA A 163 3.11 4.16 -19.44
CA ALA A 163 2.94 5.49 -18.87
C ALA A 163 2.11 5.45 -17.57
N ALA A 164 0.99 4.73 -17.58
CA ALA A 164 0.09 4.64 -16.44
C ALA A 164 0.74 3.95 -15.24
N VAL A 165 1.33 2.76 -15.45
CA VAL A 165 1.98 2.00 -14.38
C VAL A 165 3.14 2.78 -13.76
N SER A 166 4.05 3.30 -14.60
CA SER A 166 5.20 4.07 -14.12
C SER A 166 4.80 5.43 -13.56
N GLY A 167 3.77 6.08 -14.13
CA GLY A 167 3.23 7.35 -13.65
C GLY A 167 2.62 7.22 -12.25
N VAL A 168 1.76 6.21 -12.03
CA VAL A 168 1.20 5.91 -10.69
C VAL A 168 2.31 5.61 -9.69
N ALA A 169 3.30 4.81 -10.09
CA ALA A 169 4.43 4.48 -9.24
C ALA A 169 5.28 5.72 -8.89
N ALA A 170 5.55 6.60 -9.89
CA ALA A 170 6.29 7.83 -9.67
C ALA A 170 5.54 8.80 -8.75
N VAL A 171 4.21 8.98 -8.96
CA VAL A 171 3.36 9.76 -8.05
C VAL A 171 3.44 9.22 -6.62
N ALA A 172 3.32 7.90 -6.44
CA ALA A 172 3.44 7.29 -5.12
C ALA A 172 4.80 7.55 -4.46
N GLY A 173 5.88 7.55 -5.26
CA GLY A 173 7.24 7.84 -4.78
C GLY A 173 7.43 9.30 -4.34
N VAL A 174 6.99 10.26 -5.16
CA VAL A 174 7.14 11.68 -4.84
C VAL A 174 6.14 12.15 -3.79
N ALA A 175 4.96 11.52 -3.69
CA ALA A 175 3.90 11.92 -2.77
C ALA A 175 4.36 11.95 -1.30
N GLN A 176 5.21 10.98 -0.92
CA GLN A 176 5.75 10.90 0.43
C GLN A 176 6.86 11.94 0.71
N ARG A 177 7.54 12.44 -0.34
CA ARG A 177 8.68 13.36 -0.23
C ARG A 177 8.29 14.83 -0.35
N CYS A 178 7.27 15.11 -1.17
CA CYS A 178 6.84 16.47 -1.50
C CYS A 178 5.62 16.92 -0.69
N GLY A 179 5.31 16.28 0.44
CA GLY A 179 4.18 16.65 1.28
C GLY A 179 2.80 16.53 0.59
N LEU A 180 2.71 15.79 -0.55
CA LEU A 180 1.42 15.66 -1.26
C LEU A 180 0.37 14.96 -0.40
N VAL A 181 0.80 13.99 0.41
CA VAL A 181 -0.08 13.26 1.33
C VAL A 181 -0.63 14.21 2.39
N GLU A 182 0.23 15.05 2.98
CA GLU A 182 -0.12 16.06 3.98
C GLU A 182 -1.10 17.08 3.40
N VAL A 183 -0.76 17.69 2.25
CA VAL A 183 -1.62 18.67 1.55
C VAL A 183 -2.98 18.07 1.21
N LEU A 184 -3.03 16.81 0.77
CA LEU A 184 -4.28 16.13 0.46
C LEU A 184 -5.07 15.83 1.75
N PHE A 185 -4.40 15.34 2.78
CA PHE A 185 -5.05 15.02 4.05
C PHE A 185 -5.53 16.27 4.81
N ASP A 186 -4.88 17.42 4.68
CA ASP A 186 -5.34 18.67 5.30
C ASP A 186 -6.65 19.19 4.71
N ARG A 187 -6.95 18.82 3.45
CA ARG A 187 -8.23 19.12 2.79
C ARG A 187 -9.33 18.14 3.15
N VAL A 188 -9.00 17.00 3.77
CA VAL A 188 -9.95 15.96 4.14
C VAL A 188 -10.29 16.08 5.62
N ASP A 189 -11.59 16.09 5.91
CA ASP A 189 -12.12 16.08 7.28
C ASP A 189 -11.47 14.98 8.14
N PRO A 190 -11.09 15.28 9.41
CA PRO A 190 -10.41 14.34 10.30
C PRO A 190 -11.13 13.00 10.46
N VAL A 191 -12.44 12.99 10.44
CA VAL A 191 -13.25 11.75 10.54
C VAL A 191 -13.10 10.91 9.28
N ALA A 192 -13.16 11.53 8.10
CA ALA A 192 -12.95 10.84 6.82
C ALA A 192 -11.51 10.33 6.71
N ARG A 193 -10.52 11.07 7.22
CA ARG A 193 -9.10 10.65 7.28
C ARG A 193 -8.91 9.37 8.10
N ARG A 194 -9.59 9.26 9.26
CA ARG A 194 -9.61 8.02 10.06
C ARG A 194 -10.27 6.87 9.28
N GLY A 195 -11.38 7.16 8.57
CA GLY A 195 -12.05 6.21 7.69
C GLY A 195 -11.14 5.69 6.57
N LEU A 196 -10.43 6.56 5.85
CA LEU A 196 -9.48 6.17 4.80
C LEU A 196 -8.39 5.23 5.33
N ARG A 197 -7.78 5.56 6.48
CA ARG A 197 -6.76 4.69 7.11
C ARG A 197 -7.33 3.33 7.51
N ALA A 198 -8.51 3.32 8.14
CA ALA A 198 -9.17 2.08 8.53
C ALA A 198 -9.57 1.22 7.32
N GLY A 199 -10.00 1.85 6.22
CA GLY A 199 -10.33 1.16 4.96
C GLY A 199 -9.09 0.55 4.28
N ALA A 200 -7.97 1.26 4.26
CA ALA A 200 -6.70 0.70 3.78
C ALA A 200 -6.27 -0.50 4.63
N LEU A 201 -6.34 -0.40 5.96
CA LEU A 201 -6.04 -1.52 6.86
C LEU A 201 -7.01 -2.70 6.64
N ALA A 202 -8.30 -2.44 6.41
CA ALA A 202 -9.28 -3.48 6.09
C ALA A 202 -8.94 -4.22 4.79
N LEU A 203 -8.48 -3.49 3.76
CA LEU A 203 -8.03 -4.11 2.50
C LEU A 203 -6.79 -5.00 2.73
N PHE A 204 -5.82 -4.55 3.51
CA PHE A 204 -4.66 -5.38 3.89
C PHE A 204 -5.08 -6.59 4.73
N ALA A 205 -6.03 -6.46 5.65
CA ALA A 205 -6.56 -7.56 6.43
C ALA A 205 -7.28 -8.59 5.54
N LEU A 206 -8.04 -8.14 4.53
CA LEU A 206 -8.64 -9.03 3.53
C LEU A 206 -7.56 -9.75 2.70
N ALA A 207 -6.49 -9.05 2.31
CA ALA A 207 -5.38 -9.68 1.60
C ALA A 207 -4.68 -10.74 2.47
N ALA A 208 -4.49 -10.47 3.76
CA ALA A 208 -3.95 -11.44 4.71
C ALA A 208 -4.89 -12.65 4.89
N ALA A 209 -6.22 -12.43 4.95
CA ALA A 209 -7.21 -13.50 5.01
C ALA A 209 -7.20 -14.35 3.73
N GLY A 210 -7.10 -13.73 2.55
CA GLY A 210 -6.94 -14.42 1.27
C GLY A 210 -5.65 -15.23 1.19
N ALA A 211 -4.54 -14.66 1.63
CA ALA A 211 -3.25 -15.35 1.70
C ALA A 211 -3.27 -16.55 2.67
N LEU A 212 -3.92 -16.39 3.82
CA LEU A 212 -4.12 -17.48 4.77
C LEU A 212 -4.95 -18.61 4.16
N LEU A 213 -6.06 -18.28 3.49
CA LEU A 213 -6.90 -19.28 2.82
C LEU A 213 -6.13 -20.03 1.73
N LEU A 214 -5.35 -19.33 0.92
CA LEU A 214 -4.47 -19.92 -0.08
C LEU A 214 -3.41 -20.82 0.55
N ALA A 215 -2.76 -20.39 1.64
CA ALA A 215 -1.77 -21.17 2.36
C ALA A 215 -2.38 -22.46 2.95
N VAL A 216 -3.58 -22.39 3.52
CA VAL A 216 -4.31 -23.55 4.01
C VAL A 216 -4.65 -24.50 2.84
N GLY A 217 -5.13 -23.97 1.71
CA GLY A 217 -5.39 -24.77 0.50
C GLY A 217 -4.15 -25.51 0.01
N LEU A 218 -3.00 -24.83 -0.11
CA LEU A 218 -1.73 -25.45 -0.49
C LEU A 218 -1.23 -26.49 0.53
N ALA A 219 -1.38 -26.21 1.83
CA ALA A 219 -0.96 -27.13 2.88
C ALA A 219 -1.81 -28.41 2.89
N THR A 220 -3.11 -28.30 2.70
CA THR A 220 -4.02 -29.45 2.64
C THR A 220 -3.85 -30.28 1.36
N SER A 221 -3.41 -29.65 0.27
CA SER A 221 -3.15 -30.28 -1.03
C SER A 221 -1.65 -30.49 -1.29
N TRP A 222 -0.83 -30.57 -0.24
CA TRP A 222 0.62 -30.70 -0.37
C TRP A 222 1.10 -31.85 -1.25
N PRO A 223 0.50 -33.09 -1.15
CA PRO A 223 0.89 -34.18 -2.04
C PRO A 223 0.68 -33.87 -3.53
N THR A 224 -0.44 -33.21 -3.87
CA THR A 224 -0.73 -32.78 -5.26
C THR A 224 0.24 -31.68 -5.69
N THR A 225 0.51 -30.70 -4.80
CA THR A 225 1.45 -29.61 -5.06
C THR A 225 2.85 -30.15 -5.35
N SER A 226 3.37 -31.05 -4.52
CA SER A 226 4.70 -31.66 -4.73
C SER A 226 4.75 -32.51 -6.00
N ALA A 227 3.72 -33.30 -6.28
CA ALA A 227 3.65 -34.11 -7.50
C ALA A 227 3.68 -33.24 -8.78
N LEU A 228 3.01 -32.07 -8.77
CA LEU A 228 3.03 -31.13 -9.89
C LEU A 228 4.42 -30.47 -10.07
N PHE A 229 5.16 -30.20 -8.99
CA PHE A 229 6.56 -29.77 -9.09
C PHE A 229 7.46 -30.85 -9.68
N ASP A 230 7.31 -32.11 -9.28
CA ASP A 230 8.10 -33.25 -9.79
C ASP A 230 7.80 -33.53 -11.27
N GLN A 231 6.53 -33.43 -11.69
CA GLN A 231 6.11 -33.61 -13.10
C GLN A 231 6.61 -32.47 -14.00
N GLY A 232 6.75 -31.26 -13.45
CA GLY A 232 7.07 -30.07 -14.22
C GLY A 232 8.54 -29.97 -14.65
N GLY A 233 9.40 -30.94 -14.34
CA GLY A 233 10.74 -30.82 -14.87
C GLY A 233 11.85 -31.70 -14.39
N GLY A 234 11.72 -32.50 -13.39
CA GLY A 234 12.73 -33.49 -12.96
C GLY A 234 14.14 -32.96 -12.67
N THR A 235 14.42 -31.68 -12.95
CA THR A 235 15.71 -31.03 -12.71
C THR A 235 15.54 -29.79 -11.87
N VAL A 236 16.56 -29.41 -11.11
CA VAL A 236 16.56 -28.22 -10.24
C VAL A 236 16.21 -26.95 -11.01
N GLY A 237 16.68 -26.79 -12.25
CA GLY A 237 16.43 -25.60 -13.04
C GLY A 237 14.99 -25.47 -13.55
N SER A 238 14.38 -26.58 -13.97
CA SER A 238 12.95 -26.58 -14.37
C SER A 238 12.05 -26.32 -13.16
N GLY A 239 12.38 -26.90 -12.01
CA GLY A 239 11.69 -26.63 -10.74
C GLY A 239 11.78 -25.15 -10.32
N LEU A 240 12.94 -24.52 -10.51
CA LEU A 240 13.13 -23.09 -10.26
C LEU A 240 12.21 -22.21 -11.13
N GLY A 241 12.10 -22.54 -12.43
CA GLY A 241 11.21 -21.82 -13.36
C GLY A 241 9.75 -21.88 -12.93
N ILE A 242 9.27 -23.08 -12.54
CA ILE A 242 7.90 -23.27 -12.03
C ILE A 242 7.68 -22.52 -10.72
N TRP A 243 8.67 -22.58 -9.81
CA TRP A 243 8.62 -21.86 -8.55
C TRP A 243 8.50 -20.34 -8.76
N LEU A 244 9.33 -19.78 -9.67
CA LEU A 244 9.30 -18.36 -10.03
C LEU A 244 7.96 -17.98 -10.68
N LEU A 245 7.40 -18.87 -11.51
CA LEU A 245 6.06 -18.66 -12.09
C LEU A 245 5.00 -18.62 -10.99
N CYS A 246 4.99 -19.59 -10.07
CA CYS A 246 4.08 -19.63 -8.93
C CYS A 246 4.22 -18.37 -8.06
N LEU A 247 5.46 -17.95 -7.78
CA LEU A 247 5.73 -16.73 -7.02
C LEU A 247 5.22 -15.49 -7.76
N GLY A 248 5.41 -15.41 -9.07
CA GLY A 248 4.93 -14.33 -9.92
C GLY A 248 3.41 -14.14 -9.84
N TYR A 249 2.67 -15.26 -9.85
CA TYR A 249 1.20 -15.28 -9.78
C TYR A 249 0.63 -15.35 -8.36
N LEU A 250 1.47 -15.43 -7.34
CA LEU A 250 1.02 -15.49 -5.94
C LEU A 250 0.07 -14.35 -5.56
N PRO A 251 0.35 -13.08 -5.92
CA PRO A 251 -0.60 -11.99 -5.61
C PRO A 251 -1.95 -12.14 -6.35
N ASN A 252 -1.95 -12.65 -7.59
CA ASN A 252 -3.21 -12.93 -8.32
C ASN A 252 -4.04 -13.99 -7.58
N ALA A 253 -3.41 -15.06 -7.12
CA ALA A 253 -4.07 -16.12 -6.34
C ALA A 253 -4.62 -15.58 -5.01
N VAL A 254 -3.87 -14.72 -4.33
CA VAL A 254 -4.35 -14.03 -3.12
C VAL A 254 -5.59 -13.18 -3.43
N VAL A 255 -5.61 -12.42 -4.53
CA VAL A 255 -6.79 -11.64 -4.94
C VAL A 255 -7.98 -12.55 -5.25
N GLY A 256 -7.77 -13.69 -5.94
CA GLY A 256 -8.79 -14.71 -6.14
C GLY A 256 -9.35 -15.24 -4.81
N ALA A 257 -8.48 -15.55 -3.85
CA ALA A 257 -8.88 -16.00 -2.52
C ALA A 257 -9.59 -14.89 -1.71
N MET A 258 -9.17 -13.61 -1.82
CA MET A 258 -9.92 -12.48 -1.27
C MET A 258 -11.34 -12.41 -1.83
N SER A 259 -11.47 -12.54 -3.15
CA SER A 259 -12.77 -12.56 -3.82
C SER A 259 -13.64 -13.73 -3.32
N LEU A 260 -13.03 -14.89 -3.09
CA LEU A 260 -13.71 -16.05 -2.51
C LEU A 260 -14.21 -15.76 -1.09
N THR A 261 -13.40 -15.15 -0.23
CA THR A 261 -13.83 -14.84 1.16
C THR A 261 -15.02 -13.87 1.18
N THR A 262 -15.11 -12.93 0.25
CA THR A 262 -16.24 -11.99 0.19
C THR A 262 -17.52 -12.61 -0.39
N GLY A 263 -17.42 -13.78 -1.06
CA GLY A 263 -18.55 -14.45 -1.68
C GLY A 263 -18.65 -14.26 -3.18
N ALA A 264 -17.85 -13.37 -3.77
CA ALA A 264 -17.86 -13.15 -5.22
C ALA A 264 -17.24 -14.33 -6.00
N GLY A 265 -16.29 -15.04 -5.37
CA GLY A 265 -15.62 -16.17 -6.01
C GLY A 265 -14.71 -15.73 -7.18
N PHE A 266 -14.31 -16.71 -7.99
CA PHE A 266 -13.57 -16.51 -9.23
C PHE A 266 -13.78 -17.68 -10.19
N SER A 267 -13.38 -17.52 -11.45
CA SER A 267 -13.42 -18.60 -12.45
C SER A 267 -12.12 -18.71 -13.22
N LEU A 268 -11.81 -19.95 -13.65
CA LEU A 268 -10.70 -20.29 -14.52
C LEU A 268 -11.27 -21.16 -15.67
N GLY A 269 -11.56 -20.54 -16.80
CA GLY A 269 -12.30 -21.20 -17.87
C GLY A 269 -13.65 -21.72 -17.38
N ALA A 270 -13.84 -23.06 -17.46
CA ALA A 270 -15.06 -23.72 -17.01
C ALA A 270 -15.14 -23.94 -15.47
N VAL A 271 -14.01 -23.84 -14.78
CA VAL A 271 -13.96 -23.98 -13.32
C VAL A 271 -14.51 -22.72 -12.66
N VAL A 272 -15.53 -22.86 -11.82
CA VAL A 272 -16.09 -21.77 -11.02
C VAL A 272 -15.99 -22.16 -9.55
N VAL A 273 -15.40 -21.27 -8.76
CA VAL A 273 -15.23 -21.45 -7.31
C VAL A 273 -15.87 -20.29 -6.58
N SER A 274 -16.90 -20.57 -5.81
CA SER A 274 -17.49 -19.63 -4.86
C SER A 274 -17.81 -20.36 -3.53
N PRO A 275 -18.05 -19.66 -2.42
CA PRO A 275 -18.35 -20.31 -1.15
C PRO A 275 -19.61 -21.18 -1.19
N THR A 276 -20.55 -20.87 -2.07
CA THR A 276 -21.86 -21.53 -2.17
C THR A 276 -22.05 -22.38 -3.43
N ALA A 277 -21.13 -22.29 -4.41
CA ALA A 277 -21.22 -23.02 -5.65
C ALA A 277 -19.84 -23.41 -6.16
N PHE A 278 -19.75 -24.63 -6.69
CA PHE A 278 -18.54 -25.16 -7.32
C PHE A 278 -18.89 -25.82 -8.63
N SER A 279 -18.14 -25.53 -9.68
CA SER A 279 -18.16 -26.23 -10.95
C SER A 279 -16.74 -26.66 -11.28
N GLY A 280 -16.50 -27.96 -11.35
CA GLY A 280 -15.20 -28.53 -11.72
C GLY A 280 -14.93 -28.46 -13.22
N GLY A 281 -13.67 -28.62 -13.59
CA GLY A 281 -13.22 -28.65 -14.99
C GLY A 281 -11.70 -28.82 -15.07
N PRO A 282 -11.15 -28.85 -16.28
CA PRO A 282 -9.68 -28.93 -16.45
C PRO A 282 -9.02 -27.66 -15.93
N VAL A 283 -7.88 -27.85 -15.24
CA VAL A 283 -7.02 -26.77 -14.76
C VAL A 283 -5.59 -26.95 -15.30
N PRO A 284 -4.84 -25.86 -15.54
CA PRO A 284 -3.42 -25.98 -15.88
C PRO A 284 -2.63 -26.69 -14.77
N ALA A 285 -1.65 -27.50 -15.16
CA ALA A 285 -0.79 -28.21 -14.21
C ALA A 285 0.25 -27.25 -13.57
N ILE A 286 -0.23 -26.28 -12.81
CA ILE A 286 0.59 -25.29 -12.08
C ILE A 286 0.43 -25.58 -10.58
N PRO A 287 1.54 -25.81 -9.83
CA PRO A 287 1.48 -26.14 -8.41
C PRO A 287 0.64 -25.20 -7.54
N LEU A 288 0.63 -23.89 -7.87
CA LEU A 288 -0.19 -22.89 -7.18
C LEU A 288 -1.70 -23.19 -7.26
N LEU A 289 -2.14 -23.84 -8.34
CA LEU A 289 -3.57 -24.19 -8.56
C LEU A 289 -3.98 -25.47 -7.82
N ALA A 290 -3.07 -26.22 -7.22
CA ALA A 290 -3.40 -27.31 -6.32
C ALA A 290 -4.18 -26.87 -5.07
N ALA A 291 -4.15 -25.58 -4.73
CA ALA A 291 -4.97 -24.99 -3.67
C ALA A 291 -6.47 -24.96 -4.01
N LEU A 292 -6.86 -25.17 -5.28
CA LEU A 292 -8.26 -25.20 -5.70
C LEU A 292 -8.97 -26.44 -5.10
N PRO A 293 -10.20 -26.27 -4.57
CA PRO A 293 -10.97 -27.42 -4.14
C PRO A 293 -11.34 -28.30 -5.35
N GLU A 294 -11.31 -29.62 -5.18
CA GLU A 294 -11.74 -30.59 -6.22
C GLU A 294 -13.25 -30.81 -6.22
N GLN A 295 -13.92 -30.40 -5.14
CA GLN A 295 -15.36 -30.54 -4.95
C GLN A 295 -15.91 -29.45 -4.04
N GLN A 296 -17.23 -29.30 -4.02
CA GLN A 296 -17.91 -28.39 -3.10
C GLN A 296 -17.61 -28.80 -1.64
N LEU A 297 -16.94 -27.96 -0.88
CA LEU A 297 -16.69 -28.18 0.53
C LEU A 297 -17.82 -27.60 1.38
N GLY A 298 -18.48 -28.45 2.20
CA GLY A 298 -19.60 -28.01 3.06
C GLY A 298 -19.24 -26.91 4.06
N LEU A 299 -17.98 -26.82 4.47
CA LEU A 299 -17.47 -25.78 5.38
C LEU A 299 -17.01 -24.51 4.66
N LEU A 300 -17.00 -24.48 3.34
CA LEU A 300 -16.52 -23.30 2.58
C LEU A 300 -17.28 -22.00 2.93
N PRO A 301 -18.60 -22.01 3.22
CA PRO A 301 -19.30 -20.81 3.67
C PRO A 301 -18.76 -20.21 4.98
N ALA A 302 -18.02 -20.97 5.80
CA ALA A 302 -17.40 -20.43 7.01
C ALA A 302 -16.36 -19.34 6.72
N VAL A 303 -15.84 -19.24 5.48
CA VAL A 303 -14.92 -18.16 5.06
C VAL A 303 -15.55 -16.77 5.18
N PHE A 304 -16.89 -16.65 5.19
CA PHE A 304 -17.61 -15.39 5.39
C PHE A 304 -17.36 -14.77 6.78
N ALA A 305 -16.95 -15.59 7.76
CA ALA A 305 -16.58 -15.09 9.08
C ALA A 305 -15.38 -14.12 9.00
N LEU A 306 -14.47 -14.30 8.03
CA LEU A 306 -13.27 -13.48 7.89
C LEU A 306 -13.60 -12.01 7.54
N PRO A 307 -14.27 -11.71 6.42
CA PRO A 307 -14.61 -10.33 6.10
C PRO A 307 -15.62 -9.72 7.11
N GLY A 308 -16.52 -10.54 7.69
CA GLY A 308 -17.42 -10.10 8.75
C GLY A 308 -16.67 -9.65 10.01
N ALA A 309 -15.68 -10.43 10.46
CA ALA A 309 -14.82 -10.06 11.58
C ALA A 309 -14.01 -8.80 11.30
N ILE A 310 -13.47 -8.64 10.07
CA ILE A 310 -12.75 -7.43 9.67
C ILE A 310 -13.68 -6.21 9.74
N GLY A 311 -14.93 -6.33 9.28
CA GLY A 311 -15.94 -5.27 9.39
C GLY A 311 -16.23 -4.88 10.85
N VAL A 312 -16.38 -5.86 11.74
CA VAL A 312 -16.53 -5.63 13.18
C VAL A 312 -15.32 -4.91 13.75
N LEU A 313 -14.09 -5.32 13.41
CA LEU A 313 -12.85 -4.67 13.85
C LEU A 313 -12.75 -3.22 13.37
N VAL A 314 -13.14 -2.93 12.14
CA VAL A 314 -13.24 -1.56 11.61
C VAL A 314 -14.22 -0.73 12.43
N GLY A 315 -15.41 -1.28 12.74
CA GLY A 315 -16.39 -0.62 13.59
C GLY A 315 -15.86 -0.33 15.00
N LEU A 316 -15.16 -1.28 15.60
CA LEU A 316 -14.52 -1.13 16.92
C LEU A 316 -13.40 -0.07 16.87
N ALA A 317 -12.59 -0.05 15.85
CA ALA A 317 -11.51 0.95 15.68
C ALA A 317 -12.08 2.37 15.51
N LEU A 318 -13.23 2.50 14.86
CA LEU A 318 -13.86 3.80 14.59
C LEU A 318 -14.94 4.22 15.61
N ARG A 319 -15.22 3.40 16.63
CA ARG A 319 -16.25 3.69 17.64
C ARG A 319 -16.03 4.98 18.43
N THR A 320 -14.78 5.42 18.54
CA THR A 320 -14.38 6.65 19.26
C THR A 320 -14.02 7.78 18.30
N ALA A 321 -14.21 7.61 16.97
CA ALA A 321 -13.83 8.61 15.98
C ALA A 321 -14.61 9.93 16.10
N ALA A 322 -15.81 9.90 16.70
CA ALA A 322 -16.65 11.07 16.93
C ALA A 322 -17.64 10.81 18.08
N LYS A 323 -18.16 11.89 18.68
CA LYS A 323 -19.21 11.80 19.72
C LYS A 323 -20.55 11.36 19.12
N SER A 324 -20.89 11.82 17.90
CA SER A 324 -22.16 11.49 17.22
C SER A 324 -22.11 10.10 16.58
N PRO A 325 -23.12 9.23 16.79
CA PRO A 325 -23.23 7.93 16.12
C PRO A 325 -23.23 8.04 14.59
N ALA A 326 -23.96 9.01 14.04
CA ALA A 326 -24.03 9.22 12.59
C ALA A 326 -22.65 9.56 11.98
N THR A 327 -21.85 10.36 12.67
CA THR A 327 -20.50 10.73 12.23
C THR A 327 -19.55 9.53 12.28
N ARG A 328 -19.68 8.61 13.25
CA ARG A 328 -18.94 7.36 13.32
C ARG A 328 -19.30 6.43 12.17
N VAL A 329 -20.60 6.29 11.87
CA VAL A 329 -21.08 5.52 10.71
C VAL A 329 -20.52 6.10 9.42
N ARG A 330 -20.47 7.42 9.26
CA ARG A 330 -19.84 8.07 8.11
C ARG A 330 -18.36 7.66 7.98
N ALA A 331 -17.59 7.60 9.07
CA ALA A 331 -16.21 7.12 9.04
C ALA A 331 -16.11 5.67 8.55
N VAL A 332 -17.02 4.80 9.01
CA VAL A 332 -17.08 3.40 8.56
C VAL A 332 -17.45 3.31 7.08
N LEU A 333 -18.38 4.12 6.60
CA LEU A 333 -18.73 4.15 5.17
C LEU A 333 -17.54 4.57 4.31
N VAL A 334 -16.76 5.56 4.74
CA VAL A 334 -15.51 5.94 4.06
C VAL A 334 -14.52 4.77 4.06
N ALA A 335 -14.39 4.05 5.18
CA ALA A 335 -13.54 2.86 5.25
C ALA A 335 -14.01 1.76 4.30
N ALA A 336 -15.31 1.47 4.28
CA ALA A 336 -15.92 0.47 3.40
C ALA A 336 -15.74 0.83 1.91
N MET A 337 -15.94 2.10 1.54
CA MET A 337 -15.70 2.60 0.18
C MET A 337 -14.22 2.45 -0.21
N THR A 338 -13.29 2.80 0.68
CA THR A 338 -11.85 2.67 0.43
C THR A 338 -11.46 1.21 0.18
N ALA A 339 -11.92 0.29 1.04
CA ALA A 339 -11.67 -1.14 0.88
C ALA A 339 -12.35 -1.69 -0.40
N GLY A 340 -13.58 -1.27 -0.70
CA GLY A 340 -14.32 -1.67 -1.90
C GLY A 340 -13.65 -1.21 -3.20
N VAL A 341 -13.20 0.04 -3.26
CA VAL A 341 -12.45 0.59 -4.41
C VAL A 341 -11.11 -0.13 -4.55
N GLY A 342 -10.39 -0.37 -3.45
CA GLY A 342 -9.16 -1.18 -3.49
C GLY A 342 -9.40 -2.58 -4.03
N MET A 343 -10.45 -3.26 -3.58
CA MET A 343 -10.84 -4.58 -4.10
C MET A 343 -11.22 -4.54 -5.58
N LEU A 344 -11.95 -3.50 -6.02
CA LEU A 344 -12.30 -3.30 -7.44
C LEU A 344 -11.03 -3.26 -8.31
N VAL A 345 -10.06 -2.45 -7.92
CA VAL A 345 -8.80 -2.29 -8.66
C VAL A 345 -8.02 -3.61 -8.69
N LEU A 346 -7.82 -4.25 -7.53
CA LEU A 346 -7.08 -5.51 -7.43
C LEU A 346 -7.75 -6.62 -8.26
N ALA A 347 -9.05 -6.77 -8.17
CA ALA A 347 -9.80 -7.78 -8.92
C ALA A 347 -9.78 -7.51 -10.44
N ALA A 348 -9.85 -6.24 -10.85
CA ALA A 348 -9.81 -5.86 -12.26
C ALA A 348 -8.46 -6.18 -12.93
N VAL A 349 -7.34 -6.07 -12.18
CA VAL A 349 -6.01 -6.37 -12.72
C VAL A 349 -5.58 -7.83 -12.52
N ALA A 350 -6.26 -8.61 -11.68
CA ALA A 350 -5.89 -9.99 -11.39
C ALA A 350 -6.39 -11.00 -12.44
N GLY A 351 -7.38 -10.63 -13.26
CA GLY A 351 -8.00 -11.47 -14.29
C GLY A 351 -7.51 -11.18 -15.69
N GLY A 352 -8.04 -11.93 -16.67
CA GLY A 352 -7.76 -11.73 -18.10
C GLY A 352 -7.81 -13.02 -18.90
N ASN A 353 -7.40 -12.96 -20.16
CA ASN A 353 -7.32 -14.13 -21.03
C ASN A 353 -6.04 -14.92 -20.74
N LEU A 354 -6.13 -16.24 -20.73
CA LEU A 354 -5.02 -17.17 -20.60
C LEU A 354 -4.88 -17.97 -21.92
N GLY A 355 -4.39 -17.32 -22.95
CA GLY A 355 -4.29 -17.91 -24.29
C GLY A 355 -5.66 -18.09 -24.95
N SER A 356 -5.78 -19.19 -25.71
CA SER A 356 -7.03 -19.70 -26.27
C SER A 356 -7.27 -21.12 -25.74
N GLY A 357 -8.51 -21.49 -25.46
CA GLY A 357 -8.86 -22.86 -25.05
C GLY A 357 -9.59 -22.94 -23.70
N ALA A 358 -9.49 -24.11 -23.04
CA ALA A 358 -10.32 -24.47 -21.90
C ALA A 358 -10.09 -23.64 -20.62
N PHE A 359 -8.94 -22.97 -20.51
CA PHE A 359 -8.54 -22.22 -19.30
C PHE A 359 -8.86 -20.73 -19.36
N THR A 360 -9.44 -20.25 -20.44
CA THR A 360 -9.75 -18.84 -20.66
C THR A 360 -11.26 -18.59 -20.61
N PRO A 361 -11.69 -17.43 -20.05
CA PRO A 361 -10.92 -16.43 -19.31
C PRO A 361 -10.67 -16.80 -17.83
N VAL A 362 -9.70 -16.17 -17.21
CA VAL A 362 -9.60 -16.10 -15.75
C VAL A 362 -10.35 -14.86 -15.31
N THR A 363 -11.41 -15.05 -14.50
CA THR A 363 -12.28 -13.94 -14.11
C THR A 363 -12.37 -13.83 -12.59
N VAL A 364 -12.02 -12.66 -12.08
CA VAL A 364 -12.40 -12.22 -10.74
C VAL A 364 -13.46 -11.14 -10.93
N PRO A 365 -14.73 -11.36 -10.49
CA PRO A 365 -15.84 -10.45 -10.78
C PRO A 365 -15.69 -9.14 -9.98
N ALA A 366 -14.89 -8.22 -10.51
CA ALA A 366 -14.40 -7.03 -9.83
C ALA A 366 -15.51 -6.17 -9.22
N GLY A 367 -16.59 -5.92 -9.97
CA GLY A 367 -17.73 -5.14 -9.48
C GLY A 367 -18.45 -5.83 -8.31
N LEU A 368 -18.71 -7.14 -8.42
CA LEU A 368 -19.36 -7.93 -7.36
C LEU A 368 -18.46 -8.01 -6.12
N ALA A 369 -17.18 -8.30 -6.31
CA ALA A 369 -16.21 -8.36 -5.22
C ALA A 369 -16.12 -7.02 -4.46
N ALA A 370 -16.13 -5.89 -5.17
CA ALA A 370 -16.13 -4.55 -4.58
C ALA A 370 -17.40 -4.29 -3.75
N VAL A 371 -18.57 -4.57 -4.31
CA VAL A 371 -19.88 -4.37 -3.63
C VAL A 371 -19.97 -5.25 -2.38
N LEU A 372 -19.59 -6.52 -2.48
CA LEU A 372 -19.59 -7.43 -1.33
C LEU A 372 -18.56 -7.01 -0.27
N THR A 373 -17.38 -6.54 -0.67
CA THR A 373 -16.40 -5.98 0.27
C THR A 373 -16.97 -4.77 1.00
N LEU A 374 -17.61 -3.85 0.29
CA LEU A 374 -18.29 -2.69 0.88
C LEU A 374 -19.36 -3.14 1.88
N ALA A 375 -20.17 -4.15 1.53
CA ALA A 375 -21.22 -4.66 2.42
C ALA A 375 -20.63 -5.32 3.67
N TRP A 376 -19.63 -6.21 3.53
CA TRP A 376 -18.99 -6.90 4.65
C TRP A 376 -18.25 -5.97 5.61
N ILE A 377 -17.66 -4.89 5.13
CA ILE A 377 -16.99 -3.91 5.99
C ILE A 377 -18.01 -2.89 6.52
N GLY A 378 -18.93 -2.45 5.65
CA GLY A 378 -19.87 -1.38 5.97
C GLY A 378 -20.95 -1.79 6.96
N LEU A 379 -21.64 -2.92 6.73
CA LEU A 379 -22.80 -3.29 7.54
C LEU A 379 -22.42 -3.65 8.99
N PRO A 380 -21.53 -4.64 9.26
CA PRO A 380 -21.18 -4.97 10.62
C PRO A 380 -20.38 -3.84 11.29
N GLY A 381 -19.52 -3.14 10.52
CA GLY A 381 -18.76 -2.00 11.03
C GLY A 381 -19.65 -0.84 11.46
N ALA A 382 -20.66 -0.48 10.65
CA ALA A 382 -21.61 0.57 10.99
C ALA A 382 -22.47 0.20 12.22
N LEU A 383 -22.91 -1.05 12.30
CA LEU A 383 -23.67 -1.54 13.45
C LEU A 383 -22.84 -1.41 14.74
N VAL A 384 -21.60 -1.87 14.72
CA VAL A 384 -20.70 -1.79 15.88
C VAL A 384 -20.38 -0.33 16.23
N ALA A 385 -20.04 0.51 15.25
CA ALA A 385 -19.72 1.91 15.48
C ALA A 385 -20.92 2.70 16.01
N TRP A 386 -22.13 2.32 15.62
CA TRP A 386 -23.37 2.89 16.14
C TRP A 386 -23.62 2.51 17.58
N LEU A 387 -23.52 1.22 17.92
CA LEU A 387 -23.91 0.67 19.21
C LEU A 387 -22.82 0.82 20.29
N ALA A 388 -21.56 0.61 19.94
CA ALA A 388 -20.45 0.49 20.90
C ALA A 388 -19.71 1.81 21.18
N GLY A 389 -20.11 2.93 20.57
CA GLY A 389 -19.43 4.21 20.76
C GLY A 389 -19.99 5.02 21.94
N PRO A 390 -19.26 6.07 22.38
CA PRO A 390 -19.71 6.97 23.41
C PRO A 390 -21.04 7.65 23.03
N ARG A 391 -21.95 7.75 23.98
CA ARG A 391 -23.22 8.45 23.80
C ARG A 391 -23.04 9.89 24.27
N PRO A 392 -23.67 10.89 23.62
CA PRO A 392 -23.76 12.23 24.16
C PRO A 392 -24.37 12.17 25.57
N ALA A 393 -23.78 12.88 26.51
CA ALA A 393 -24.43 13.06 27.81
C ALA A 393 -25.82 13.67 27.59
N ALA A 394 -26.82 13.19 28.31
CA ALA A 394 -28.12 13.82 28.31
C ALA A 394 -27.95 15.33 28.68
N PRO A 395 -28.67 16.24 28.04
CA PRO A 395 -28.67 17.61 28.48
C PRO A 395 -28.96 17.65 29.99
N PRO A 396 -28.25 18.46 30.79
CA PRO A 396 -28.62 18.62 32.19
C PRO A 396 -30.08 18.94 32.26
N ALA A 397 -30.79 18.25 33.16
CA ALA A 397 -32.20 18.55 33.40
C ALA A 397 -32.34 20.04 33.66
N PRO A 398 -33.36 20.70 33.07
CA PRO A 398 -33.60 22.13 33.35
C PRO A 398 -33.61 22.31 34.87
N VAL A 399 -32.71 23.14 35.36
CA VAL A 399 -32.70 23.54 36.78
C VAL A 399 -34.03 24.22 36.99
N GLN A 400 -34.95 23.55 37.66
CA GLN A 400 -36.18 24.21 38.10
C GLN A 400 -35.73 25.34 39.01
N PRO A 401 -36.19 26.59 38.73
CA PRO A 401 -35.93 27.67 39.67
C PRO A 401 -36.44 27.26 41.04
N PRO A 402 -35.72 27.58 42.10
CA PRO A 402 -36.19 27.25 43.46
C PRO A 402 -37.63 27.76 43.62
N VAL A 403 -38.52 26.86 44.00
CA VAL A 403 -39.88 27.23 44.35
C VAL A 403 -39.76 28.17 45.52
N VAL A 404 -39.92 29.43 45.31
CA VAL A 404 -40.08 30.43 46.38
C VAL A 404 -41.43 30.08 47.06
N VAL A 405 -41.38 29.31 48.12
CA VAL A 405 -42.53 29.16 49.02
C VAL A 405 -42.71 30.54 49.60
N ALA A 406 -43.76 31.25 49.13
CA ALA A 406 -44.20 32.46 49.79
C ALA A 406 -44.59 32.07 51.24
N ALA A 407 -43.76 32.46 52.20
CA ALA A 407 -44.16 32.42 53.58
C ALA A 407 -45.39 33.35 53.74
N GLU A 408 -46.51 32.80 54.17
CA GLU A 408 -47.65 33.58 54.61
C GLU A 408 -47.12 34.51 55.67
N ALA A 409 -47.27 35.82 55.43
CA ALA A 409 -46.99 36.87 56.40
C ALA A 409 -48.03 36.79 57.52
N ASP A 410 -47.64 36.32 58.70
CA ASP A 410 -48.28 36.70 59.91
C ASP A 410 -47.89 38.16 60.23
N GLU A 411 -48.83 39.02 60.13
CA GLU A 411 -48.77 40.40 60.61
C GLU A 411 -48.77 40.38 62.13
N ASP A 412 -47.64 40.73 62.79
CA ASP A 412 -47.60 41.30 64.11
C ASP A 412 -46.30 42.09 64.32
N ASP A 413 -46.45 43.35 64.32
CA ASP A 413 -45.94 44.48 65.14
C ASP A 413 -44.43 44.55 65.52
N GLU A 414 -43.88 45.70 65.14
CA GLU A 414 -43.08 46.67 65.93
C GLU A 414 -41.54 46.49 66.02
N ASP A 415 -40.93 47.60 65.60
CA ASP A 415 -39.80 48.33 66.16
C ASP A 415 -38.37 47.95 65.78
N ASP A 416 -37.79 48.91 65.06
CA ASP A 416 -36.44 49.49 65.21
C ASP A 416 -35.17 48.68 64.90
N GLU A 417 -34.46 49.35 64.10
CA GLU A 417 -33.02 49.61 64.07
C GLU A 417 -32.33 49.31 62.74
N ASP A 418 -31.79 50.38 62.21
CA ASP A 418 -30.85 50.53 61.13
C ASP A 418 -29.63 49.58 61.31
N ASP A 419 -29.37 48.75 60.28
CA ASP A 419 -28.02 48.28 59.94
C ASP A 419 -27.90 48.15 58.46
N GLU A 420 -27.26 49.16 57.84
CA GLU A 420 -26.74 49.14 56.49
C GLU A 420 -25.67 48.05 56.40
N VAL A 421 -25.94 47.00 55.66
CA VAL A 421 -24.90 46.01 55.26
C VAL A 421 -24.59 46.24 53.81
N GLU A 422 -23.48 46.88 53.60
CA GLU A 422 -22.74 47.04 52.35
C GLU A 422 -22.43 45.66 51.76
N TYR A 423 -23.03 45.28 50.65
CA TYR A 423 -22.59 44.15 49.86
C TYR A 423 -21.59 44.63 48.81
N GLU A 424 -20.31 44.40 49.11
CA GLU A 424 -19.24 44.49 48.16
C GLU A 424 -19.36 43.39 47.09
N GLU A 425 -19.20 43.79 45.85
CA GLU A 425 -19.03 42.98 44.66
C GLU A 425 -17.79 42.09 44.79
N ASP A 426 -17.98 40.78 44.93
CA ASP A 426 -16.95 39.79 44.61
C ASP A 426 -17.49 38.80 43.58
N ALA A 427 -17.49 39.26 42.31
CA ALA A 427 -17.87 38.45 41.15
C ALA A 427 -16.81 38.43 40.05
N GLU A 428 -15.50 38.62 40.39
CA GLU A 428 -14.40 38.60 39.39
C GLU A 428 -13.23 37.71 39.72
N GLU A 429 -13.38 36.65 40.50
CA GLU A 429 -12.21 35.79 40.83
C GLU A 429 -12.43 34.29 40.63
N LEU A 430 -13.24 33.88 39.65
CA LEU A 430 -13.39 32.43 39.30
C LEU A 430 -13.13 32.08 37.83
N GLU A 431 -12.54 32.95 37.03
CA GLU A 431 -12.14 32.64 35.62
C GLU A 431 -10.63 32.48 35.35
N GLU A 432 -9.77 32.57 36.36
CA GLU A 432 -8.32 32.60 36.19
C GLU A 432 -7.56 31.33 36.76
N VAL A 433 -8.25 30.22 37.02
CA VAL A 433 -7.65 28.98 37.55
C VAL A 433 -7.77 27.79 36.59
N ALA A 434 -8.06 28.00 35.31
CA ALA A 434 -8.20 26.90 34.34
C ALA A 434 -7.14 26.88 33.21
N GLU A 435 -6.09 27.69 33.26
CA GLU A 435 -5.06 27.75 32.19
C GLU A 435 -3.60 27.55 32.64
N GLU A 436 -3.31 27.03 33.84
CA GLU A 436 -1.93 26.73 34.25
C GLU A 436 -1.79 25.30 34.77
N GLU A 437 -1.99 24.27 33.93
CA GLU A 437 -1.51 22.89 34.15
C GLU A 437 -1.17 22.20 32.83
N GLU A 438 -0.27 22.78 32.03
CA GLU A 438 0.49 22.09 30.97
C GLU A 438 1.83 22.79 30.85
N ASP A 439 2.82 22.42 31.65
CA ASP A 439 4.25 22.46 31.34
C ASP A 439 5.06 22.23 32.62
N ASP A 440 5.31 20.99 32.94
CA ASP A 440 6.49 20.55 33.70
C ASP A 440 6.67 19.03 33.50
N PHE A 441 7.41 18.66 32.44
CA PHE A 441 8.11 17.38 32.41
C PHE A 441 9.60 17.69 32.33
N ASP A 442 10.22 17.70 33.51
CA ASP A 442 11.64 17.69 33.75
C ASP A 442 12.34 16.56 32.98
N GLU A 443 13.30 16.92 32.15
CA GLU A 443 14.39 16.05 31.72
C GLU A 443 15.39 15.88 32.86
N PRO A 444 15.85 14.69 33.19
CA PRO A 444 17.03 14.54 34.02
C PRO A 444 18.28 14.49 33.13
N ASP A 445 19.11 15.51 33.27
CA ASP A 445 20.53 15.51 32.96
C ASP A 445 21.25 14.33 33.60
N GLY A 446 22.07 13.66 32.84
CA GLY A 446 22.92 12.58 33.35
C GLY A 446 23.95 12.11 32.35
N GLU A 447 24.92 12.96 32.00
CA GLU A 447 26.24 12.47 31.59
C GLU A 447 26.98 11.88 32.81
N PRO A 448 27.78 10.82 32.61
CA PRO A 448 29.21 11.08 32.70
C PRO A 448 30.09 10.37 31.65
N ASP A 449 31.02 11.15 31.18
CA ASP A 449 32.37 10.83 30.72
C ASP A 449 32.86 9.39 30.95
N SER A 450 33.38 8.78 29.90
CA SER A 450 34.62 8.03 29.94
C SER A 450 35.29 7.95 28.56
N GLU A 451 36.44 8.56 28.54
CA GLU A 451 37.42 8.68 27.49
C GLU A 451 38.08 7.34 27.10
N PRO A 452 38.80 7.29 26.00
CA PRO A 452 39.15 6.06 25.30
C PRO A 452 40.51 5.51 25.73
N ALA A 453 40.65 4.18 25.67
CA ALA A 453 41.95 3.52 25.68
C ALA A 453 42.37 3.15 24.26
N ALA A 454 43.51 3.67 23.88
CA ALA A 454 44.25 3.40 22.66
C ALA A 454 45.01 2.06 22.74
N PRO A 455 45.65 1.61 21.68
CA PRO A 455 45.89 0.21 21.34
C PRO A 455 47.25 -0.30 21.84
N GLU A 456 47.37 -1.57 22.05
CA GLU A 456 48.68 -2.27 22.13
C GLU A 456 48.88 -3.21 20.94
N ASP A 457 49.98 -2.93 20.29
CA ASP A 457 50.69 -3.78 19.33
C ASP A 457 51.10 -5.13 19.95
N ASP A 458 51.13 -6.17 19.16
CA ASP A 458 52.23 -7.16 19.06
C ASP A 458 51.90 -8.14 17.95
N GLU A 459 52.73 -8.02 16.95
CA GLU A 459 53.91 -8.78 16.52
C GLU A 459 53.67 -10.25 16.15
N ALA A 460 53.89 -10.45 14.90
CA ALA A 460 54.91 -11.29 14.30
C ALA A 460 54.53 -12.71 13.81
N ARG A 461 54.87 -12.84 12.55
CA ARG A 461 55.54 -14.00 11.88
C ARG A 461 54.66 -15.26 11.69
N ASP A 462 54.56 -15.78 10.50
CA ASP A 462 55.59 -16.33 9.60
C ASP A 462 54.99 -16.73 8.24
N ASP A 463 55.59 -16.30 7.16
CA ASP A 463 55.61 -16.90 5.83
C ASP A 463 56.73 -17.94 5.74
N PRO A 464 56.90 -18.65 4.58
CA PRO A 464 56.15 -19.70 3.88
C PRO A 464 56.90 -21.03 3.88
N PRO A 465 56.74 -22.03 3.03
CA PRO A 465 57.10 -22.02 1.61
C PRO A 465 56.31 -22.95 0.63
N LEU A 466 56.29 -22.53 -0.59
CA LEU A 466 56.48 -23.14 -1.91
C LEU A 466 56.78 -24.67 -2.04
N ALA A 467 56.30 -25.19 -3.17
CA ALA A 467 56.69 -26.31 -3.99
C ALA A 467 55.66 -27.45 -4.00
N ASP A 468 55.25 -28.10 -5.04
CA ASP A 468 55.82 -28.29 -6.38
C ASP A 468 54.73 -28.96 -7.26
N LYS A 469 54.74 -28.70 -8.56
CA LYS A 469 54.23 -29.56 -9.65
C LYS A 469 55.10 -30.81 -9.72
N PRO A 470 54.80 -31.87 -10.52
CA PRO A 470 53.85 -32.11 -11.62
C PRO A 470 53.18 -33.50 -11.59
N ASP A 471 52.14 -33.76 -12.35
CA ASP A 471 52.05 -34.52 -13.62
C ASP A 471 50.60 -34.42 -14.17
#